data_ad50f58d19279c5ea8df60ccdf3ad6d3
#
_entry.id   ad50f58d19279c5ea8df60ccdf3ad6d3
#
_cell.length_a   1.000
_cell.length_b   1.000
_cell.length_c   1.000
_cell.angle_alpha   90.00
_cell.angle_beta   90.00
_cell.angle_gamma   90.00
#
_symmetry.space_group_name_H-M   'P 1'
#
loop_
_entity.id
_entity.type
_entity.pdbx_description
1 polymer ?
#
loop_
_entity_poly.entity_id
_entity_poly.type
_entity_poly.pdbx_seq_one_letter_code
_entity_poly.pdbx_strand_id
1 'polypeptide(L)'
;YTFDGQAYPNVAIQLIGCHQVVNAATALTTISVLRQQGLSLSQASIYEGMKKANWPGRIEILRRQPYVVIDGAHNAKGAQALADAIREYFADRPVTLVIGVSRDKEVDAILKELCPLAESVIVTRYENPRSLEPDILAERVKRYYPGHTVVERDAKKAIQTGLERVKPDGLLLFTGSLYL
;
A
#
# COMPACT_ATOMS: atom_id res chain seq x y z
N TYR A 1 22.61 -7.63 -5.17
CA TYR A 1 22.20 -8.91 -4.58
C TYR A 1 23.12 -10.03 -5.03
N THR A 2 23.49 -10.92 -4.13
CA THR A 2 24.33 -12.10 -4.42
C THR A 2 23.72 -13.33 -3.74
N PHE A 3 23.65 -14.44 -4.48
CA PHE A 3 23.22 -15.73 -3.96
C PHE A 3 24.05 -16.84 -4.59
N ASP A 4 24.61 -17.73 -3.76
CA ASP A 4 25.42 -18.88 -4.19
C ASP A 4 26.48 -18.54 -5.28
N GLY A 5 27.23 -17.47 -5.05
CA GLY A 5 28.27 -16.99 -5.97
C GLY A 5 27.72 -16.24 -7.22
N GLN A 6 26.42 -16.28 -7.49
CA GLN A 6 25.81 -15.52 -8.58
C GLN A 6 25.48 -14.10 -8.13
N ALA A 7 26.09 -13.09 -8.73
CA ALA A 7 25.82 -11.69 -8.47
C ALA A 7 24.78 -11.09 -9.43
N TYR A 8 23.90 -10.26 -8.89
CA TYR A 8 22.92 -9.46 -9.63
C TYR A 8 23.10 -7.97 -9.26
N PRO A 9 24.15 -7.31 -9.78
CA PRO A 9 24.40 -5.90 -9.49
C PRO A 9 23.34 -5.01 -10.16
N ASN A 10 22.99 -3.90 -9.52
CA ASN A 10 22.17 -2.82 -10.10
C ASN A 10 20.80 -3.27 -10.65
N VAL A 11 20.14 -4.22 -9.99
CA VAL A 11 18.78 -4.61 -10.37
C VAL A 11 17.82 -3.49 -10.03
N ALA A 12 17.09 -2.99 -11.03
CA ALA A 12 16.05 -1.99 -10.85
C ALA A 12 14.68 -2.66 -10.66
N ILE A 13 13.88 -2.14 -9.75
CA ILE A 13 12.47 -2.49 -9.54
C ILE A 13 11.62 -1.23 -9.57
N GLN A 14 10.36 -1.33 -10.05
CA GLN A 14 9.41 -0.21 -10.05
C GLN A 14 8.50 -0.18 -8.82
N LEU A 15 8.40 -1.31 -8.11
CA LEU A 15 7.57 -1.42 -6.91
C LEU A 15 8.17 -0.58 -5.77
N ILE A 16 7.34 0.24 -5.13
CA ILE A 16 7.73 1.21 -4.11
C ILE A 16 7.78 0.55 -2.73
N GLY A 17 8.80 0.92 -1.93
CA GLY A 17 8.97 0.53 -0.53
C GLY A 17 10.08 -0.49 -0.29
N CYS A 18 10.80 -0.36 0.83
CA CYS A 18 11.92 -1.23 1.20
C CYS A 18 11.54 -2.71 1.27
N HIS A 19 10.30 -3.05 1.64
CA HIS A 19 9.81 -4.43 1.62
C HIS A 19 9.82 -5.05 0.21
N GLN A 20 9.74 -4.25 -0.85
CA GLN A 20 9.82 -4.74 -2.24
C GLN A 20 11.24 -5.13 -2.63
N VAL A 21 12.26 -4.55 -1.98
CA VAL A 21 13.66 -4.98 -2.16
C VAL A 21 13.83 -6.41 -1.63
N VAL A 22 13.22 -6.73 -0.48
CA VAL A 22 13.23 -8.09 0.08
C VAL A 22 12.47 -9.07 -0.83
N ASN A 23 11.32 -8.66 -1.36
CA ASN A 23 10.56 -9.46 -2.33
C ASN A 23 11.37 -9.70 -3.62
N ALA A 24 12.06 -8.69 -4.12
CA ALA A 24 12.95 -8.79 -5.26
C ALA A 24 14.11 -9.78 -5.01
N ALA A 25 14.76 -9.70 -3.83
CA ALA A 25 15.80 -10.64 -3.44
C ALA A 25 15.26 -12.07 -3.40
N THR A 26 14.06 -12.29 -2.86
CA THR A 26 13.39 -13.60 -2.84
C THR A 26 13.14 -14.13 -4.25
N ALA A 27 12.65 -13.27 -5.16
CA ALA A 27 12.42 -13.63 -6.56
C ALA A 27 13.74 -14.02 -7.25
N LEU A 28 14.82 -13.25 -7.05
CA LEU A 28 16.14 -13.55 -7.61
C LEU A 28 16.73 -14.86 -7.04
N THR A 29 16.54 -15.12 -5.74
CA THR A 29 16.89 -16.41 -5.12
C THR A 29 16.16 -17.56 -5.82
N THR A 30 14.84 -17.43 -5.98
CA THR A 30 14.00 -18.45 -6.62
C THR A 30 14.47 -18.71 -8.06
N ILE A 31 14.74 -17.64 -8.83
CA ILE A 31 15.25 -17.74 -10.19
C ILE A 31 16.60 -18.46 -10.22
N SER A 32 17.51 -18.15 -9.28
CA SER A 32 18.82 -18.77 -9.18
C SER A 32 18.71 -20.28 -8.93
N VAL A 33 17.85 -20.70 -8.01
CA VAL A 33 17.57 -22.13 -7.72
C VAL A 33 16.98 -22.82 -8.96
N LEU A 34 16.01 -22.22 -9.62
CA LEU A 34 15.42 -22.78 -10.84
C LEU A 34 16.43 -22.92 -11.98
N ARG A 35 17.37 -21.98 -12.13
CA ARG A 35 18.47 -22.09 -13.12
C ARG A 35 19.40 -23.25 -12.80
N GLN A 36 19.72 -23.50 -11.52
CA GLN A 36 20.51 -24.69 -11.10
C GLN A 36 19.75 -25.98 -11.43
N GLN A 37 18.43 -25.96 -11.44
CA GLN A 37 17.58 -27.11 -11.83
C GLN A 37 17.37 -27.22 -13.36
N GLY A 38 18.05 -26.41 -14.17
CA GLY A 38 18.03 -26.49 -15.63
C GLY A 38 17.11 -25.48 -16.32
N LEU A 39 16.47 -24.55 -15.61
CA LEU A 39 15.70 -23.48 -16.26
C LEU A 39 16.66 -22.52 -16.99
N SER A 40 16.51 -22.43 -18.31
CA SER A 40 17.31 -21.53 -19.14
C SER A 40 16.72 -20.12 -19.17
N LEU A 41 17.34 -19.20 -18.43
CA LEU A 41 16.99 -17.77 -18.43
C LEU A 41 18.26 -16.93 -18.60
N SER A 42 18.25 -16.00 -19.55
CA SER A 42 19.34 -15.05 -19.71
C SER A 42 19.32 -14.01 -18.59
N GLN A 43 20.48 -13.47 -18.25
CA GLN A 43 20.57 -12.38 -17.28
C GLN A 43 19.75 -11.15 -17.74
N ALA A 44 19.78 -10.83 -19.02
CA ALA A 44 19.00 -9.73 -19.60
C ALA A 44 17.50 -9.92 -19.36
N SER A 45 16.95 -11.13 -19.58
CA SER A 45 15.54 -11.44 -19.32
C SER A 45 15.16 -11.28 -17.85
N ILE A 46 16.06 -11.65 -16.93
CA ILE A 46 15.85 -11.48 -15.49
C ILE A 46 15.75 -9.98 -15.13
N TYR A 47 16.69 -9.17 -15.60
CA TYR A 47 16.71 -7.73 -15.34
C TYR A 47 15.50 -7.01 -15.94
N GLU A 48 15.12 -7.35 -17.17
CA GLU A 48 13.91 -6.80 -17.79
C GLU A 48 12.63 -7.22 -17.05
N GLY A 49 12.54 -8.47 -16.62
CA GLY A 49 11.42 -8.95 -15.82
C GLY A 49 11.31 -8.21 -14.48
N MET A 50 12.42 -8.04 -13.77
CA MET A 50 12.45 -7.30 -12.49
C MET A 50 12.06 -5.83 -12.69
N LYS A 51 12.60 -5.18 -13.73
CA LYS A 51 12.30 -3.78 -14.06
C LYS A 51 10.84 -3.56 -14.47
N LYS A 52 10.21 -4.53 -15.15
CA LYS A 52 8.82 -4.44 -15.63
C LYS A 52 7.80 -4.99 -14.64
N ALA A 53 8.27 -5.60 -13.54
CA ALA A 53 7.36 -6.16 -12.53
C ALA A 53 6.44 -5.05 -12.00
N ASN A 54 5.15 -5.25 -12.18
CA ASN A 54 4.09 -4.38 -11.70
C ASN A 54 3.04 -5.22 -10.97
N TRP A 55 2.51 -4.68 -9.88
CA TRP A 55 1.46 -5.34 -9.13
C TRP A 55 0.42 -4.31 -8.70
N PRO A 56 -0.76 -4.29 -9.33
CA PRO A 56 -1.81 -3.34 -8.98
C PRO A 56 -2.15 -3.37 -7.49
N GLY A 57 -2.40 -2.20 -6.92
CA GLY A 57 -2.71 -2.06 -5.49
C GLY A 57 -1.54 -2.32 -4.54
N ARG A 58 -0.29 -2.15 -4.98
CA ARG A 58 0.90 -2.12 -4.13
C ARG A 58 1.62 -0.78 -4.26
N ILE A 59 1.20 0.18 -3.45
CA ILE A 59 1.63 1.60 -3.51
C ILE A 59 1.58 2.09 -4.96
N GLU A 60 0.45 1.84 -5.60
CA GLU A 60 0.22 2.19 -6.98
C GLU A 60 -0.17 3.67 -7.09
N ILE A 61 0.61 4.44 -7.86
CA ILE A 61 0.36 5.86 -8.08
C ILE A 61 -0.55 6.02 -9.30
N LEU A 62 -1.82 6.36 -9.07
CA LEU A 62 -2.80 6.61 -10.13
C LEU A 62 -2.72 8.02 -10.70
N ARG A 63 -2.32 8.99 -9.88
CA ARG A 63 -2.19 10.42 -10.24
C ARG A 63 -1.10 11.07 -9.40
N ARG A 64 -0.45 12.12 -9.95
CA ARG A 64 0.69 12.79 -9.28
C ARG A 64 0.39 14.21 -8.80
N GLN A 65 -0.75 14.82 -9.16
CA GLN A 65 -1.14 16.17 -8.72
C GLN A 65 -2.67 16.28 -8.55
N PRO A 66 -3.18 16.27 -7.32
CA PRO A 66 -2.52 15.73 -6.11
C PRO A 66 -2.14 14.27 -6.31
N TYR A 67 -1.25 13.73 -5.47
CA TYR A 67 -0.98 12.29 -5.52
C TYR A 67 -2.23 11.51 -5.14
N VAL A 68 -2.56 10.50 -5.94
CA VAL A 68 -3.58 9.51 -5.63
C VAL A 68 -2.91 8.15 -5.64
N VAL A 69 -2.90 7.51 -4.49
CA VAL A 69 -2.22 6.23 -4.26
C VAL A 69 -3.20 5.20 -3.73
N ILE A 70 -3.13 4.00 -4.27
CA ILE A 70 -3.86 2.84 -3.76
C ILE A 70 -2.90 1.78 -3.25
N ASP A 71 -3.25 1.16 -2.12
CA ASP A 71 -2.51 0.04 -1.54
C ASP A 71 -3.43 -0.94 -0.83
N GLY A 72 -3.16 -2.23 -0.99
CA GLY A 72 -3.97 -3.31 -0.43
C GLY A 72 -3.53 -3.78 0.96
N ALA A 73 -2.85 -2.96 1.76
CA ALA A 73 -2.48 -3.31 3.13
C ALA A 73 -3.73 -3.61 3.96
N HIS A 74 -3.81 -4.82 4.52
CA HIS A 74 -4.98 -5.33 5.23
C HIS A 74 -4.63 -6.14 6.49
N ASN A 75 -3.40 -6.01 6.96
CA ASN A 75 -2.90 -6.56 8.22
C ASN A 75 -1.84 -5.62 8.82
N ALA A 76 -1.46 -5.86 10.08
CA ALA A 76 -0.52 -5.01 10.81
C ALA A 76 0.81 -4.80 10.09
N LYS A 77 1.42 -5.87 9.57
CA LYS A 77 2.71 -5.79 8.87
C LYS A 77 2.60 -5.03 7.54
N GLY A 78 1.53 -5.25 6.78
CA GLY A 78 1.27 -4.50 5.56
C GLY A 78 1.05 -3.02 5.84
N ALA A 79 0.26 -2.69 6.88
CA ALA A 79 0.03 -1.31 7.29
C ALA A 79 1.33 -0.61 7.74
N GLN A 80 2.19 -1.30 8.48
CA GLN A 80 3.51 -0.78 8.86
C GLN A 80 4.38 -0.52 7.63
N ALA A 81 4.49 -1.50 6.72
CA ALA A 81 5.30 -1.36 5.49
C ALA A 81 4.78 -0.21 4.60
N LEU A 82 3.45 -0.03 4.51
CA LEU A 82 2.83 1.10 3.84
C LEU A 82 3.18 2.42 4.54
N ALA A 83 3.03 2.47 5.87
CA ALA A 83 3.34 3.67 6.64
C ALA A 83 4.81 4.09 6.47
N ASP A 84 5.73 3.14 6.50
CA ASP A 84 7.16 3.41 6.29
C ASP A 84 7.43 3.96 4.89
N ALA A 85 6.80 3.37 3.87
CA ALA A 85 6.92 3.86 2.51
C ALA A 85 6.31 5.27 2.32
N ILE A 86 5.16 5.56 2.96
CA ILE A 86 4.57 6.91 2.92
C ILE A 86 5.51 7.93 3.56
N ARG A 87 6.11 7.62 4.70
CA ARG A 87 7.10 8.49 5.36
C ARG A 87 8.36 8.70 4.50
N GLU A 88 8.81 7.69 3.78
CA GLU A 88 10.02 7.76 2.96
C GLU A 88 9.81 8.52 1.64
N TYR A 89 8.72 8.22 0.93
CA TYR A 89 8.51 8.72 -0.44
C TYR A 89 7.55 9.91 -0.54
N PHE A 90 6.77 10.19 0.53
CA PHE A 90 5.75 11.25 0.56
C PHE A 90 5.81 12.10 1.84
N ALA A 91 7.00 12.20 2.48
CA ALA A 91 7.21 12.79 3.82
C ALA A 91 6.58 14.18 4.02
N ASP A 92 6.66 15.04 3.01
CA ASP A 92 6.24 16.46 3.12
C ASP A 92 4.81 16.69 2.62
N ARG A 93 4.01 15.61 2.43
CA ARG A 93 2.67 15.73 1.87
C ARG A 93 1.60 15.51 2.91
N PRO A 94 0.61 16.44 3.02
CA PRO A 94 -0.56 16.22 3.87
C PRO A 94 -1.36 15.03 3.33
N VAL A 95 -1.61 14.04 4.19
CA VAL A 95 -2.27 12.77 3.81
C VAL A 95 -3.77 12.85 4.09
N THR A 96 -4.59 12.65 3.06
CA THR A 96 -6.01 12.32 3.20
C THR A 96 -6.14 10.80 3.08
N LEU A 97 -6.46 10.15 4.19
CA LEU A 97 -6.60 8.69 4.26
C LEU A 97 -8.06 8.28 4.04
N VAL A 98 -8.30 7.47 3.02
CA VAL A 98 -9.58 6.76 2.81
C VAL A 98 -9.35 5.29 3.15
N ILE A 99 -10.07 4.80 4.17
CA ILE A 99 -9.84 3.47 4.71
C ILE A 99 -11.12 2.66 4.84
N GLY A 100 -11.06 1.41 4.35
CA GLY A 100 -12.10 0.40 4.54
C GLY A 100 -11.45 -0.94 4.84
N VAL A 101 -11.85 -1.61 5.92
CA VAL A 101 -11.22 -2.85 6.40
C VAL A 101 -12.21 -3.98 6.57
N SER A 102 -11.73 -5.23 6.49
CA SER A 102 -12.54 -6.40 6.84
C SER A 102 -12.64 -6.55 8.36
N ARG A 103 -13.82 -6.99 8.84
CA ARG A 103 -14.11 -7.21 10.28
C ARG A 103 -13.25 -8.28 10.94
N ASP A 104 -12.73 -9.23 10.16
CA ASP A 104 -11.91 -10.35 10.60
C ASP A 104 -10.42 -10.02 10.71
N LYS A 105 -10.04 -8.77 10.49
CA LYS A 105 -8.64 -8.30 10.57
C LYS A 105 -8.32 -7.62 11.90
N GLU A 106 -7.05 -7.51 12.20
CA GLU A 106 -6.56 -6.76 13.37
C GLU A 106 -6.68 -5.24 13.13
N VAL A 107 -7.93 -4.75 13.11
CA VAL A 107 -8.28 -3.37 12.72
C VAL A 107 -7.47 -2.35 13.51
N ASP A 108 -7.40 -2.50 14.85
CA ASP A 108 -6.70 -1.56 15.72
C ASP A 108 -5.18 -1.50 15.40
N ALA A 109 -4.56 -2.63 15.04
CA ALA A 109 -3.17 -2.66 14.64
C ALA A 109 -2.92 -1.93 13.30
N ILE A 110 -3.85 -2.04 12.35
CA ILE A 110 -3.81 -1.30 11.08
C ILE A 110 -3.95 0.21 11.33
N LEU A 111 -4.95 0.61 12.13
CA LEU A 111 -5.22 2.02 12.44
C LEU A 111 -4.07 2.69 13.19
N LYS A 112 -3.42 1.98 14.12
CA LYS A 112 -2.25 2.45 14.86
C LYS A 112 -1.10 2.89 13.94
N GLU A 113 -0.89 2.20 12.83
CA GLU A 113 0.18 2.52 11.87
C GLU A 113 -0.22 3.63 10.91
N LEU A 114 -1.47 3.65 10.44
CA LEU A 114 -1.89 4.52 9.35
C LEU A 114 -2.49 5.85 9.81
N CYS A 115 -3.27 5.87 10.89
CA CYS A 115 -3.93 7.08 11.36
C CYS A 115 -2.97 8.22 11.74
N PRO A 116 -1.79 7.96 12.35
CA PRO A 116 -0.83 9.02 12.66
C PRO A 116 -0.23 9.74 11.44
N LEU A 117 -0.37 9.17 10.23
CA LEU A 117 0.07 9.80 8.99
C LEU A 117 -0.94 10.82 8.47
N ALA A 118 -2.20 10.70 8.87
CA ALA A 118 -3.31 11.40 8.24
C ALA A 118 -3.55 12.79 8.82
N GLU A 119 -3.72 13.77 7.95
CA GLU A 119 -4.32 15.07 8.27
C GLU A 119 -5.86 15.00 8.23
N SER A 120 -6.42 14.12 7.38
CA SER A 120 -7.85 13.87 7.26
C SER A 120 -8.11 12.39 7.11
N VAL A 121 -9.16 11.86 7.78
CA VAL A 121 -9.55 10.45 7.70
C VAL A 121 -10.99 10.34 7.22
N ILE A 122 -11.20 9.50 6.21
CA ILE A 122 -12.49 9.11 5.68
C ILE A 122 -12.61 7.60 5.84
N VAL A 123 -13.60 7.15 6.55
CA VAL A 123 -13.88 5.72 6.69
C VAL A 123 -15.01 5.32 5.77
N THR A 124 -14.86 4.15 5.15
CA THR A 124 -15.86 3.62 4.22
C THR A 124 -15.96 2.10 4.30
N ARG A 125 -16.84 1.54 3.48
CA ARG A 125 -16.94 0.09 3.27
C ARG A 125 -16.96 -0.23 1.78
N TYR A 126 -16.63 -1.45 1.44
CA TYR A 126 -16.75 -2.03 0.11
C TYR A 126 -17.90 -3.05 0.08
N GLU A 127 -18.38 -3.37 -1.13
CA GLU A 127 -19.49 -4.30 -1.34
C GLU A 127 -19.08 -5.76 -1.07
N ASN A 128 -18.88 -6.09 0.21
CA ASN A 128 -18.59 -7.45 0.65
C ASN A 128 -19.11 -7.63 2.09
N PRO A 129 -19.77 -8.76 2.42
CA PRO A 129 -20.26 -9.05 3.78
C PRO A 129 -19.19 -9.02 4.87
N ARG A 130 -17.91 -9.18 4.50
CA ARG A 130 -16.78 -9.09 5.44
C ARG A 130 -16.37 -7.66 5.77
N SER A 131 -16.84 -6.67 5.03
CA SER A 131 -16.51 -5.27 5.32
C SER A 131 -16.98 -4.87 6.70
N LEU A 132 -16.13 -4.16 7.45
CA LEU A 132 -16.52 -3.57 8.73
C LEU A 132 -17.42 -2.35 8.46
N GLU A 133 -18.47 -2.20 9.26
CA GLU A 133 -19.38 -1.06 9.14
C GLU A 133 -18.64 0.25 9.44
N PRO A 134 -18.81 1.30 8.60
CA PRO A 134 -18.05 2.55 8.71
C PRO A 134 -18.23 3.25 10.06
N ASP A 135 -19.40 3.18 10.67
CA ASP A 135 -19.63 3.78 11.99
C ASP A 135 -18.80 3.09 13.08
N ILE A 136 -18.69 1.76 13.01
CA ILE A 136 -17.84 0.99 13.94
C ILE A 136 -16.35 1.30 13.69
N LEU A 137 -15.97 1.43 12.41
CA LEU A 137 -14.60 1.80 12.04
C LEU A 137 -14.26 3.20 12.54
N ALA A 138 -15.17 4.17 12.40
CA ALA A 138 -14.98 5.54 12.88
C ALA A 138 -14.77 5.60 14.40
N GLU A 139 -15.52 4.82 15.19
CA GLU A 139 -15.32 4.74 16.64
C GLU A 139 -13.93 4.20 17.01
N ARG A 140 -13.40 3.24 16.23
CA ARG A 140 -12.04 2.74 16.46
C ARG A 140 -10.98 3.77 16.05
N VAL A 141 -11.18 4.49 14.94
CA VAL A 141 -10.28 5.54 14.45
C VAL A 141 -10.04 6.62 15.52
N LYS A 142 -11.05 7.00 16.31
CA LYS A 142 -10.94 8.01 17.39
C LYS A 142 -9.83 7.74 18.40
N ARG A 143 -9.40 6.48 18.55
CA ARG A 143 -8.30 6.11 19.46
C ARG A 143 -6.91 6.48 18.91
N TYR A 144 -6.80 6.65 17.61
CA TYR A 144 -5.52 6.80 16.89
C TYR A 144 -5.44 8.11 16.10
N TYR A 145 -6.60 8.79 15.93
CA TYR A 145 -6.71 10.05 15.18
C TYR A 145 -7.60 11.03 15.97
N PRO A 146 -7.02 12.16 16.42
CA PRO A 146 -7.76 13.13 17.25
C PRO A 146 -8.67 14.06 16.45
N GLY A 147 -8.54 14.07 15.11
CA GLY A 147 -9.31 14.93 14.23
C GLY A 147 -10.72 14.40 13.93
N HIS A 148 -11.48 15.15 13.16
CA HIS A 148 -12.80 14.75 12.72
C HIS A 148 -12.72 13.66 11.63
N THR A 149 -13.34 12.52 11.89
CA THR A 149 -13.45 11.41 10.93
C THR A 149 -14.72 11.55 10.11
N VAL A 150 -14.60 11.54 8.79
CA VAL A 150 -15.76 11.52 7.88
C VAL A 150 -16.22 10.09 7.66
N VAL A 151 -17.52 9.86 7.75
CA VAL A 151 -18.12 8.54 7.53
C VAL A 151 -18.87 8.54 6.21
N GLU A 152 -18.34 7.75 5.24
CA GLU A 152 -18.98 7.53 3.95
C GLU A 152 -19.34 6.06 3.81
N ARG A 153 -20.65 5.75 3.67
CA ARG A 153 -21.12 4.37 3.58
C ARG A 153 -21.05 3.79 2.16
N ASP A 154 -20.77 4.64 1.19
CA ASP A 154 -20.62 4.30 -0.22
C ASP A 154 -19.18 4.57 -0.65
N ALA A 155 -18.49 3.57 -1.21
CA ALA A 155 -17.10 3.70 -1.62
C ALA A 155 -16.90 4.76 -2.72
N LYS A 156 -17.86 4.90 -3.66
CA LYS A 156 -17.79 5.93 -4.71
C LYS A 156 -17.87 7.34 -4.14
N LYS A 157 -18.75 7.53 -3.13
CA LYS A 157 -18.83 8.82 -2.41
C LYS A 157 -17.56 9.07 -1.61
N ALA A 158 -16.98 8.04 -0.98
CA ALA A 158 -15.71 8.17 -0.27
C ALA A 158 -14.57 8.61 -1.19
N ILE A 159 -14.51 8.09 -2.42
CA ILE A 159 -13.56 8.52 -3.45
C ILE A 159 -13.78 10.00 -3.78
N GLN A 160 -15.02 10.40 -4.05
CA GLN A 160 -15.36 11.79 -4.36
C GLN A 160 -14.99 12.74 -3.21
N THR A 161 -15.42 12.42 -1.99
CA THR A 161 -15.07 13.18 -0.78
C THR A 161 -13.56 13.29 -0.58
N GLY A 162 -12.83 12.20 -0.84
CA GLY A 162 -11.36 12.20 -0.79
C GLY A 162 -10.74 13.15 -1.81
N LEU A 163 -11.22 13.13 -3.05
CA LEU A 163 -10.75 14.00 -4.12
C LEU A 163 -11.05 15.49 -3.88
N GLU A 164 -12.17 15.79 -3.23
CA GLU A 164 -12.55 17.16 -2.85
C GLU A 164 -11.74 17.71 -1.67
N ARG A 165 -11.27 16.81 -0.76
CA ARG A 165 -10.57 17.18 0.47
C ARG A 165 -9.06 17.18 0.35
N VAL A 166 -8.49 16.39 -0.56
CA VAL A 166 -7.04 16.34 -0.72
C VAL A 166 -6.51 17.69 -1.20
N LYS A 167 -5.46 18.18 -0.52
CA LYS A 167 -4.78 19.42 -0.91
C LYS A 167 -4.09 19.25 -2.28
N PRO A 168 -3.88 20.33 -3.05
CA PRO A 168 -3.23 20.25 -4.37
C PRO A 168 -1.83 19.61 -4.36
N ASP A 169 -1.08 19.80 -3.26
CA ASP A 169 0.25 19.24 -2.99
C ASP A 169 0.19 17.96 -2.15
N GLY A 170 -1.01 17.52 -1.76
CA GLY A 170 -1.27 16.42 -0.86
C GLY A 170 -1.21 15.03 -1.49
N LEU A 171 -1.44 14.06 -0.62
CA LEU A 171 -1.57 12.63 -0.92
C LEU A 171 -2.96 12.14 -0.52
N LEU A 172 -3.73 11.63 -1.48
CA LEU A 172 -4.93 10.86 -1.25
C LEU A 172 -4.57 9.38 -1.27
N LEU A 173 -4.67 8.72 -0.10
CA LEU A 173 -4.31 7.32 0.09
C LEU A 173 -5.55 6.47 0.33
N PHE A 174 -5.78 5.49 -0.55
CA PHE A 174 -6.81 4.46 -0.39
C PHE A 174 -6.18 3.17 0.09
N THR A 175 -6.68 2.59 1.20
CA THR A 175 -6.11 1.36 1.75
C THR A 175 -7.04 0.63 2.73
N GLY A 176 -6.58 -0.50 3.28
CA GLY A 176 -7.27 -1.34 4.24
C GLY A 176 -7.87 -2.60 3.62
N SER A 177 -8.08 -2.64 2.32
CA SER A 177 -8.55 -3.81 1.58
C SER A 177 -8.26 -3.70 0.09
N LEU A 178 -8.01 -4.84 -0.56
CA LEU A 178 -7.99 -4.94 -2.03
C LEU A 178 -9.40 -4.91 -2.67
N TYR A 179 -10.45 -4.94 -1.85
CA TYR A 179 -11.85 -4.85 -2.31
C TYR A 179 -12.39 -3.41 -2.27
N LEU A 180 -11.62 -2.48 -1.74
CA LEU A 180 -11.95 -1.06 -1.72
C LEU A 180 -11.66 -0.43 -3.08
#